data_196033a8e22ee856a04d73b29d6ba005
#
_entry.id   196033a8e22ee856a04d73b29d6ba005
#
_cell.length_a   1.000
_cell.length_b   1.000
_cell.length_c   1.000
_cell.angle_alpha   90.00
_cell.angle_beta   90.00
_cell.angle_gamma   90.00
#
_symmetry.space_group_name_H-M   'P 1'
#
loop_
_entity.id
_entity.type
_entity.pdbx_description
1 polymer ?
#
loop_
_entity_poly.entity_id
_entity_poly.type
_entity_poly.pdbx_seq_one_letter_code
_entity_poly.pdbx_strand_id
1 'polypeptide(L)'
;MGMADIATVLWNDFLVHNPQNPQWSNRDRFILSNGHGSMLHYALLHLTGYDLPLEEIKRFRQLHSKTPGHPEVGLTPGIETTTGPLGQGFANAVGMALAERNLAAYFNRPHHDIVDHFTYVFIGDGCLMEGISHEAGSLAGCLGLGKLIAFWDDNNISIDGDVAGWFRDDTPQRFAAYHWHVIADIDGHDPKQIKIAIEKARAVTDKPSLLCCKTKIAFGSPNLAGSHQAHGAALGEKEIAATRDALNWDYPPFQIPKDIYAAWDARSKGSAVEKAWEEKWNQYQEKFPLLAEEYQRRIKRKLPADWAEKTKSIIESFYQHGSKKIATRKASQQVLNAFAPLLPELLGGSADLTESNASCWEGSQVLTKENPSGNYIHYGVREFGMSAMMNGIALHGGLIPYGGTFLVFSDYARNAVRLSALMKQQVIFVYTHDSIGLGEDGPTHQPIEHINSLRLIPNLSVWRPCDSLETAIAWQQALERSGPSCLLLTRQAL
;
A
#
# COMPACT_ATOMS: atom_id res chain seq x y z
N MET A 1 -10.78 15.72 13.59
CA MET A 1 -11.61 15.65 14.82
C MET A 1 -12.65 14.53 14.69
N GLY A 2 -13.33 14.34 13.55
CA GLY A 2 -14.34 13.27 13.38
C GLY A 2 -13.84 11.87 13.69
N MET A 3 -12.65 11.50 13.25
CA MET A 3 -12.06 10.17 13.49
C MET A 3 -11.19 10.08 14.77
N ALA A 4 -11.16 11.09 15.64
CA ALA A 4 -10.25 11.11 16.78
C ALA A 4 -10.53 9.97 17.79
N ASP A 5 -11.80 9.70 18.09
CA ASP A 5 -12.19 8.64 19.03
C ASP A 5 -11.86 7.25 18.46
N ILE A 6 -12.12 7.03 17.16
CA ILE A 6 -11.76 5.79 16.45
C ILE A 6 -10.24 5.58 16.50
N ALA A 7 -9.47 6.62 16.19
CA ALA A 7 -8.03 6.57 16.23
C ALA A 7 -7.49 6.29 17.65
N THR A 8 -8.09 6.91 18.66
CA THR A 8 -7.71 6.71 20.07
C THR A 8 -7.88 5.25 20.48
N VAL A 9 -9.02 4.66 20.20
CA VAL A 9 -9.27 3.23 20.54
C VAL A 9 -8.33 2.33 19.78
N LEU A 10 -8.16 2.55 18.45
CA LEU A 10 -7.28 1.73 17.63
C LEU A 10 -5.82 1.77 18.12
N TRP A 11 -5.28 2.98 18.31
CA TRP A 11 -3.84 3.14 18.61
C TRP A 11 -3.48 2.74 20.05
N ASN A 12 -4.35 2.96 21.01
CA ASN A 12 -4.09 2.60 22.41
C ASN A 12 -4.34 1.12 22.70
N ASP A 13 -5.43 0.57 22.18
CA ASP A 13 -5.88 -0.76 22.60
C ASP A 13 -5.42 -1.88 21.64
N PHE A 14 -5.27 -1.60 20.34
CA PHE A 14 -5.10 -2.66 19.33
C PHE A 14 -3.84 -2.59 18.49
N LEU A 15 -3.42 -1.39 18.07
CA LEU A 15 -2.29 -1.26 17.14
C LEU A 15 -0.98 -1.76 17.78
N VAL A 16 -0.37 -2.74 17.12
CA VAL A 16 0.91 -3.32 17.54
C VAL A 16 2.04 -2.61 16.80
N HIS A 17 2.76 -1.75 17.49
CA HIS A 17 3.84 -0.96 16.92
C HIS A 17 4.92 -0.65 17.95
N ASN A 18 6.13 -0.31 17.50
CA ASN A 18 7.18 0.22 18.35
C ASN A 18 7.66 1.58 17.84
N PRO A 19 7.35 2.69 18.53
CA PRO A 19 7.81 4.02 18.13
C PRO A 19 9.34 4.16 18.06
N GLN A 20 10.09 3.36 18.82
CA GLN A 20 11.56 3.35 18.82
C GLN A 20 12.15 2.55 17.66
N ASN A 21 11.35 1.65 17.04
CA ASN A 21 11.73 0.92 15.83
C ASN A 21 10.59 0.95 14.79
N PRO A 22 10.38 2.07 14.09
CA PRO A 22 9.35 2.19 13.07
C PRO A 22 9.48 1.23 11.89
N GLN A 23 10.64 0.57 11.75
CA GLN A 23 10.93 -0.39 10.69
C GLN A 23 10.81 -1.86 11.14
N TRP A 24 10.36 -2.14 12.35
CA TRP A 24 10.12 -3.50 12.81
C TRP A 24 9.21 -4.25 11.83
N SER A 25 9.68 -5.39 11.33
CA SER A 25 9.03 -6.09 10.20
C SER A 25 7.62 -6.60 10.54
N ASN A 26 7.38 -7.01 11.79
CA ASN A 26 6.09 -7.57 12.23
C ASN A 26 5.19 -6.55 12.94
N ARG A 27 5.41 -5.26 12.78
CA ARG A 27 4.48 -4.23 13.24
C ARG A 27 3.19 -4.24 12.43
N ASP A 28 2.08 -3.85 13.03
CA ASP A 28 0.86 -3.52 12.27
C ASP A 28 1.12 -2.33 11.33
N ARG A 29 0.37 -2.26 10.24
CA ARG A 29 0.43 -1.16 9.28
C ARG A 29 -0.80 -0.27 9.45
N PHE A 30 -0.58 1.02 9.63
CA PHE A 30 -1.65 2.01 9.67
C PHE A 30 -1.57 2.95 8.47
N ILE A 31 -2.64 3.03 7.69
CA ILE A 31 -2.74 3.85 6.49
C ILE A 31 -3.87 4.87 6.62
N LEU A 32 -3.59 6.12 6.34
CA LEU A 32 -4.59 7.17 6.23
C LEU A 32 -4.85 7.46 4.74
N SER A 33 -5.86 6.80 4.14
CA SER A 33 -6.18 6.96 2.72
C SER A 33 -6.82 8.32 2.41
N ASN A 34 -7.59 8.87 3.36
CA ASN A 34 -8.05 10.25 3.37
C ASN A 34 -6.93 11.18 3.86
N GLY A 35 -5.83 11.23 3.08
CA GLY A 35 -4.56 11.85 3.46
C GLY A 35 -4.62 13.34 3.83
N HIS A 36 -5.69 14.07 3.45
CA HIS A 36 -5.94 15.44 3.89
C HIS A 36 -6.21 15.56 5.40
N GLY A 37 -6.53 14.44 6.09
CA GLY A 37 -6.61 14.33 7.54
C GLY A 37 -5.26 14.12 8.25
N SER A 38 -4.15 14.41 7.59
CA SER A 38 -2.77 14.12 8.00
C SER A 38 -2.40 14.58 9.41
N MET A 39 -2.97 15.69 9.90
CA MET A 39 -2.70 16.18 11.26
C MET A 39 -3.14 15.17 12.33
N LEU A 40 -4.21 14.40 12.10
CA LEU A 40 -4.58 13.31 13.01
C LEU A 40 -3.43 12.30 13.12
N HIS A 41 -2.88 11.86 11.97
CA HIS A 41 -1.79 10.88 11.95
C HIS A 41 -0.52 11.44 12.61
N TYR A 42 -0.16 12.70 12.35
CA TYR A 42 1.00 13.33 12.99
C TYR A 42 0.84 13.50 14.50
N ALA A 43 -0.36 13.84 14.95
CA ALA A 43 -0.66 13.92 16.38
C ALA A 43 -0.52 12.54 17.07
N LEU A 44 -1.01 11.49 16.45
CA LEU A 44 -0.87 10.11 16.93
C LEU A 44 0.60 9.68 17.03
N LEU A 45 1.39 9.93 15.98
CA LEU A 45 2.82 9.61 15.95
C LEU A 45 3.58 10.38 17.05
N HIS A 46 3.28 11.68 17.22
CA HIS A 46 3.89 12.50 18.26
C HIS A 46 3.55 11.99 19.66
N LEU A 47 2.27 11.78 19.94
CA LEU A 47 1.80 11.36 21.26
C LEU A 47 2.32 9.97 21.66
N THR A 48 2.39 9.05 20.72
CA THR A 48 2.86 7.67 20.96
C THR A 48 4.38 7.57 21.10
N GLY A 49 5.14 8.63 20.79
CA GLY A 49 6.57 8.73 21.04
C GLY A 49 7.48 8.38 19.85
N TYR A 50 6.97 8.46 18.61
CA TYR A 50 7.84 8.47 17.42
C TYR A 50 8.74 9.72 17.40
N ASP A 51 9.82 9.68 16.61
CA ASP A 51 10.71 10.84 16.40
C ASP A 51 10.02 11.93 15.56
N LEU A 52 8.97 12.49 16.12
CA LEU A 52 8.23 13.61 15.58
C LEU A 52 7.99 14.66 16.69
N PRO A 53 8.94 15.58 16.92
CA PRO A 53 8.84 16.56 17.98
C PRO A 53 7.71 17.58 17.73
N LEU A 54 7.20 18.17 18.81
CA LEU A 54 6.11 19.16 18.78
C LEU A 54 6.43 20.35 17.87
N GLU A 55 7.69 20.72 17.75
CA GLU A 55 8.13 21.81 16.84
C GLU A 55 7.84 21.50 15.37
N GLU A 56 7.90 20.22 14.96
CA GLU A 56 7.49 19.83 13.62
C GLU A 56 5.95 19.88 13.45
N ILE A 57 5.19 19.56 14.49
CA ILE A 57 3.73 19.73 14.49
C ILE A 57 3.36 21.22 14.29
N LYS A 58 4.04 22.14 14.99
CA LYS A 58 3.86 23.58 14.83
C LYS A 58 4.18 24.09 13.43
N ARG A 59 5.05 23.38 12.71
CA ARG A 59 5.46 23.68 11.33
C ARG A 59 4.63 22.95 10.28
N PHE A 60 3.44 22.47 10.63
CA PHE A 60 2.54 21.77 9.71
C PHE A 60 2.37 22.53 8.39
N ARG A 61 2.53 21.83 7.27
CA ARG A 61 2.48 22.38 5.90
C ARG A 61 3.56 23.42 5.57
N GLN A 62 4.57 23.57 6.40
CA GLN A 62 5.70 24.45 6.08
C GLN A 62 6.76 23.69 5.29
N LEU A 63 7.44 24.39 4.38
CA LEU A 63 8.50 23.81 3.58
C LEU A 63 9.59 23.19 4.48
N HIS A 64 10.04 22.00 4.14
CA HIS A 64 11.04 21.20 4.88
C HIS A 64 10.65 20.79 6.28
N SER A 65 9.38 20.87 6.70
CA SER A 65 8.91 20.23 7.93
C SER A 65 8.73 18.73 7.75
N LYS A 66 8.80 17.97 8.86
CA LYS A 66 8.44 16.54 8.88
C LYS A 66 6.90 16.32 8.81
N THR A 67 6.10 17.39 8.71
CA THR A 67 4.64 17.34 8.70
C THR A 67 4.06 17.99 7.45
N PRO A 68 4.28 17.41 6.25
CA PRO A 68 3.72 17.93 5.02
C PRO A 68 2.18 17.86 5.03
N GLY A 69 1.54 18.54 4.08
CA GLY A 69 0.07 18.63 4.01
C GLY A 69 -0.65 17.28 3.86
N HIS A 70 0.04 16.28 3.32
CA HIS A 70 -0.39 14.90 3.20
C HIS A 70 0.74 13.98 3.64
N PRO A 71 0.46 12.78 4.18
CA PRO A 71 1.53 11.87 4.62
C PRO A 71 2.50 11.49 3.51
N GLU A 72 3.79 11.52 3.80
CA GLU A 72 4.87 11.14 2.88
C GLU A 72 5.77 10.08 3.52
N VAL A 73 5.83 8.91 2.90
CA VAL A 73 6.71 7.82 3.35
C VAL A 73 8.18 8.20 3.20
N GLY A 74 8.99 7.89 4.22
CA GLY A 74 10.42 8.22 4.25
C GLY A 74 10.72 9.63 4.76
N LEU A 75 9.72 10.51 4.93
CA LEU A 75 9.89 11.83 5.53
C LEU A 75 9.53 11.83 7.03
N THR A 76 8.37 11.30 7.38
CA THR A 76 7.89 11.22 8.75
C THR A 76 8.02 9.79 9.27
N PRO A 77 8.76 9.53 10.37
CA PRO A 77 8.84 8.19 10.95
C PRO A 77 7.46 7.64 11.32
N GLY A 78 7.17 6.41 10.93
CA GLY A 78 5.87 5.76 11.18
C GLY A 78 4.82 5.95 10.09
N ILE A 79 5.09 6.74 9.04
CA ILE A 79 4.24 6.83 7.86
C ILE A 79 4.55 5.65 6.93
N GLU A 80 3.53 4.85 6.60
CA GLU A 80 3.66 3.61 5.82
C GLU A 80 3.57 3.84 4.30
N THR A 81 2.87 4.88 3.87
CA THR A 81 2.72 5.22 2.45
C THR A 81 2.45 6.71 2.24
N THR A 82 2.76 7.21 1.05
CA THR A 82 2.38 8.56 0.63
C THR A 82 0.94 8.56 0.13
N THR A 83 0.10 9.38 0.76
CA THR A 83 -1.31 9.56 0.40
C THR A 83 -1.63 11.01 0.04
N GLY A 84 -2.86 11.29 -0.34
CA GLY A 84 -3.32 12.57 -0.86
C GLY A 84 -4.23 12.38 -2.07
N PRO A 85 -3.78 11.67 -3.13
CA PRO A 85 -4.72 11.17 -4.15
C PRO A 85 -5.62 10.09 -3.53
N LEU A 86 -6.91 10.40 -3.40
CA LEU A 86 -7.89 9.56 -2.70
C LEU A 86 -7.98 8.15 -3.31
N GLY A 87 -8.27 7.16 -2.49
CA GLY A 87 -8.40 5.75 -2.90
C GLY A 87 -7.08 4.99 -3.03
N GLN A 88 -5.95 5.64 -3.36
CA GLN A 88 -4.68 4.94 -3.52
C GLN A 88 -4.14 4.37 -2.20
N GLY A 89 -4.31 5.08 -1.08
CA GLY A 89 -3.96 4.55 0.24
C GLY A 89 -4.70 3.27 0.59
N PHE A 90 -5.99 3.19 0.23
CA PHE A 90 -6.78 1.96 0.38
C PHE A 90 -6.22 0.81 -0.47
N ALA A 91 -5.91 1.06 -1.75
CA ALA A 91 -5.30 0.05 -2.61
C ALA A 91 -3.89 -0.36 -2.13
N ASN A 92 -3.10 0.58 -1.59
CA ASN A 92 -1.81 0.23 -0.94
C ASN A 92 -2.03 -0.67 0.28
N ALA A 93 -3.05 -0.41 1.11
CA ALA A 93 -3.39 -1.25 2.26
C ALA A 93 -3.76 -2.68 1.83
N VAL A 94 -4.52 -2.84 0.73
CA VAL A 94 -4.80 -4.15 0.13
C VAL A 94 -3.51 -4.85 -0.28
N GLY A 95 -2.58 -4.13 -0.92
CA GLY A 95 -1.27 -4.66 -1.30
C GLY A 95 -0.41 -5.08 -0.10
N MET A 96 -0.42 -4.30 0.99
CA MET A 96 0.30 -4.65 2.23
C MET A 96 -0.29 -5.89 2.91
N ALA A 97 -1.61 -5.98 3.02
CA ALA A 97 -2.28 -7.16 3.59
C ALA A 97 -2.06 -8.42 2.75
N LEU A 98 -1.98 -8.26 1.42
CA LEU A 98 -1.63 -9.36 0.52
C LEU A 98 -0.18 -9.82 0.74
N ALA A 99 0.76 -8.88 0.88
CA ALA A 99 2.16 -9.19 1.16
C ALA A 99 2.33 -9.92 2.50
N GLU A 100 1.65 -9.44 3.56
CA GLU A 100 1.63 -10.14 4.84
C GLU A 100 1.18 -11.58 4.67
N ARG A 101 0.04 -11.81 4.03
CA ARG A 101 -0.55 -13.14 3.84
C ARG A 101 0.37 -14.07 3.04
N ASN A 102 0.99 -13.56 1.96
CA ASN A 102 1.93 -14.34 1.15
C ASN A 102 3.18 -14.72 1.94
N LEU A 103 3.79 -13.75 2.64
CA LEU A 103 4.97 -14.01 3.46
C LEU A 103 4.66 -14.93 4.64
N ALA A 104 3.50 -14.78 5.29
CA ALA A 104 3.05 -15.68 6.34
C ALA A 104 2.92 -17.12 5.82
N ALA A 105 2.30 -17.33 4.67
CA ALA A 105 2.19 -18.65 4.04
C ALA A 105 3.54 -19.26 3.68
N TYR A 106 4.52 -18.43 3.30
CA TYR A 106 5.84 -18.91 2.93
C TYR A 106 6.75 -19.19 4.15
N PHE A 107 6.73 -18.32 5.17
CA PHE A 107 7.70 -18.35 6.27
C PHE A 107 7.17 -18.94 7.56
N ASN A 108 5.88 -18.77 7.91
CA ASN A 108 5.36 -19.29 9.18
C ASN A 108 5.43 -20.82 9.24
N ARG A 109 5.69 -21.35 10.43
CA ARG A 109 5.74 -22.78 10.72
C ARG A 109 4.91 -23.06 11.97
N PRO A 110 4.41 -24.27 12.19
CA PRO A 110 3.64 -24.61 13.38
C PRO A 110 4.31 -24.12 14.66
N HIS A 111 3.61 -23.32 15.44
CA HIS A 111 4.05 -22.65 16.66
C HIS A 111 5.13 -21.56 16.48
N HIS A 112 5.41 -21.14 15.25
CA HIS A 112 6.41 -20.13 14.93
C HIS A 112 5.87 -19.16 13.88
N ASP A 113 4.87 -18.35 14.29
CA ASP A 113 4.29 -17.30 13.46
C ASP A 113 5.17 -16.04 13.59
N ILE A 114 6.09 -15.85 12.62
CA ILE A 114 7.00 -14.71 12.57
C ILE A 114 6.47 -13.57 11.71
N VAL A 115 5.46 -13.84 10.87
CA VAL A 115 4.72 -12.86 10.09
C VAL A 115 3.26 -12.94 10.53
N ASP A 116 2.85 -11.99 11.38
CA ASP A 116 1.52 -12.01 11.99
C ASP A 116 1.15 -10.58 12.43
N HIS A 117 0.69 -9.77 11.47
CA HIS A 117 0.31 -8.38 11.72
C HIS A 117 -0.88 -7.96 10.87
N PHE A 118 -1.63 -6.99 11.36
CA PHE A 118 -2.78 -6.41 10.69
C PHE A 118 -2.40 -5.21 9.84
N THR A 119 -3.24 -4.94 8.85
CA THR A 119 -3.23 -3.68 8.09
C THR A 119 -4.54 -2.95 8.38
N TYR A 120 -4.44 -1.77 8.98
CA TYR A 120 -5.56 -0.89 9.28
C TYR A 120 -5.55 0.29 8.32
N VAL A 121 -6.71 0.64 7.76
CA VAL A 121 -6.82 1.77 6.84
C VAL A 121 -8.04 2.63 7.17
N PHE A 122 -7.82 3.95 7.26
CA PHE A 122 -8.88 4.94 7.37
C PHE A 122 -9.23 5.46 5.98
N ILE A 123 -10.53 5.47 5.66
CA ILE A 123 -11.09 5.90 4.38
C ILE A 123 -12.29 6.83 4.62
N GLY A 124 -12.48 7.81 3.76
CA GLY A 124 -13.65 8.69 3.78
C GLY A 124 -14.53 8.48 2.54
N ASP A 125 -15.64 9.21 2.45
CA ASP A 125 -16.57 9.16 1.33
C ASP A 125 -15.88 9.35 -0.02
N GLY A 126 -14.99 10.36 -0.13
CA GLY A 126 -14.23 10.60 -1.36
C GLY A 126 -13.31 9.45 -1.75
N CYS A 127 -12.72 8.72 -0.78
CA CYS A 127 -11.97 7.50 -1.09
C CYS A 127 -12.86 6.42 -1.71
N LEU A 128 -14.10 6.30 -1.25
CA LEU A 128 -15.06 5.29 -1.71
C LEU A 128 -15.74 5.65 -3.02
N MET A 129 -15.74 6.93 -3.40
CA MET A 129 -16.19 7.41 -4.73
C MET A 129 -15.18 7.07 -5.83
N GLU A 130 -13.90 6.98 -5.51
CA GLU A 130 -12.84 6.68 -6.47
C GLU A 130 -12.98 5.27 -7.06
N GLY A 131 -12.89 5.16 -8.40
CA GLY A 131 -12.98 3.88 -9.10
C GLY A 131 -11.98 2.82 -8.62
N ILE A 132 -10.77 3.24 -8.25
CA ILE A 132 -9.73 2.34 -7.71
C ILE A 132 -10.17 1.62 -6.44
N SER A 133 -11.04 2.22 -5.62
CA SER A 133 -11.55 1.58 -4.40
C SER A 133 -12.49 0.41 -4.72
N HIS A 134 -13.23 0.47 -5.84
CA HIS A 134 -14.01 -0.66 -6.33
C HIS A 134 -13.09 -1.80 -6.82
N GLU A 135 -12.04 -1.46 -7.57
CA GLU A 135 -11.06 -2.44 -8.06
C GLU A 135 -10.35 -3.16 -6.90
N ALA A 136 -9.80 -2.39 -5.96
CA ALA A 136 -9.05 -2.92 -4.83
C ALA A 136 -9.94 -3.68 -3.83
N GLY A 137 -11.10 -3.12 -3.48
CA GLY A 137 -12.04 -3.73 -2.54
C GLY A 137 -12.59 -5.07 -3.03
N SER A 138 -12.97 -5.13 -4.30
CA SER A 138 -13.44 -6.37 -4.93
C SER A 138 -12.36 -7.46 -4.91
N LEU A 139 -11.12 -7.14 -5.26
CA LEU A 139 -10.03 -8.11 -5.28
C LEU A 139 -9.63 -8.55 -3.86
N ALA A 140 -9.64 -7.65 -2.88
CA ALA A 140 -9.35 -7.98 -1.48
C ALA A 140 -10.31 -9.03 -0.92
N GLY A 141 -11.61 -8.91 -1.24
CA GLY A 141 -12.61 -9.91 -0.85
C GLY A 141 -12.40 -11.26 -1.54
N CYS A 142 -12.10 -11.27 -2.85
CA CYS A 142 -11.76 -12.50 -3.58
C CYS A 142 -10.55 -13.21 -2.98
N LEU A 143 -9.52 -12.46 -2.58
CA LEU A 143 -8.32 -13.00 -1.97
C LEU A 143 -8.50 -13.36 -0.49
N GLY A 144 -9.61 -12.98 0.16
CA GLY A 144 -9.91 -13.30 1.53
C GLY A 144 -8.89 -12.73 2.54
N LEU A 145 -8.54 -11.45 2.43
CA LEU A 145 -7.49 -10.81 3.23
C LEU A 145 -7.95 -10.51 4.67
N GLY A 146 -8.02 -11.54 5.52
CA GLY A 146 -8.61 -11.46 6.85
C GLY A 146 -7.91 -10.50 7.84
N LYS A 147 -6.66 -10.10 7.56
CA LYS A 147 -5.94 -9.12 8.40
C LYS A 147 -6.01 -7.68 7.87
N LEU A 148 -6.88 -7.42 6.88
CA LEU A 148 -7.19 -6.08 6.40
C LEU A 148 -8.46 -5.57 7.08
N ILE A 149 -8.34 -4.47 7.83
CA ILE A 149 -9.46 -3.82 8.52
C ILE A 149 -9.54 -2.36 8.08
N ALA A 150 -10.62 -2.02 7.38
CA ALA A 150 -10.91 -0.68 6.91
C ALA A 150 -11.94 0.00 7.81
N PHE A 151 -11.70 1.28 8.14
CA PHE A 151 -12.63 2.13 8.87
C PHE A 151 -13.15 3.20 7.91
N TRP A 152 -14.44 3.20 7.67
CA TRP A 152 -15.07 4.24 6.88
C TRP A 152 -15.56 5.36 7.81
N ASP A 153 -15.02 6.56 7.58
CA ASP A 153 -15.47 7.82 8.15
C ASP A 153 -16.76 8.26 7.44
N ASP A 154 -17.87 7.71 7.91
CA ASP A 154 -19.21 7.91 7.34
C ASP A 154 -19.82 9.19 7.96
N ASN A 155 -19.41 10.34 7.44
CA ASN A 155 -19.84 11.66 7.92
C ASN A 155 -20.73 12.43 6.93
N ASN A 156 -20.98 11.89 5.74
CA ASN A 156 -21.79 12.45 4.67
C ASN A 156 -21.29 13.81 4.15
N ILE A 157 -20.04 14.19 4.37
CA ILE A 157 -19.52 15.51 3.98
C ILE A 157 -18.29 15.35 3.07
N SER A 158 -18.31 16.06 1.95
CA SER A 158 -17.15 16.32 1.10
C SER A 158 -16.87 17.82 1.00
N ILE A 159 -15.89 18.22 0.16
CA ILE A 159 -15.57 19.64 -0.07
C ILE A 159 -16.80 20.42 -0.59
N ASP A 160 -17.58 19.80 -1.48
CA ASP A 160 -18.73 20.45 -2.12
C ASP A 160 -19.99 20.47 -1.23
N GLY A 161 -19.97 19.81 -0.07
CA GLY A 161 -21.07 19.80 0.86
C GLY A 161 -21.56 18.40 1.26
N ASP A 162 -22.85 18.29 1.55
CA ASP A 162 -23.52 17.02 1.84
C ASP A 162 -23.55 16.14 0.59
N VAL A 163 -23.01 14.91 0.72
CA VAL A 163 -22.83 13.99 -0.40
C VAL A 163 -24.12 13.37 -0.94
N ALA A 164 -25.25 13.51 -0.26
CA ALA A 164 -26.52 12.90 -0.64
C ALA A 164 -27.01 13.29 -2.05
N GLY A 165 -26.47 14.39 -2.62
CA GLY A 165 -26.76 14.84 -3.97
C GLY A 165 -26.07 14.04 -5.08
N TRP A 166 -24.94 13.37 -4.78
CA TRP A 166 -24.09 12.70 -5.79
C TRP A 166 -23.45 11.39 -5.33
N PHE A 167 -23.63 10.97 -4.07
CA PHE A 167 -23.15 9.70 -3.55
C PHE A 167 -24.23 9.07 -2.67
N ARG A 168 -24.95 8.08 -3.23
CA ARG A 168 -26.05 7.37 -2.57
C ARG A 168 -25.85 5.86 -2.58
N ASP A 169 -24.61 5.42 -2.78
CA ASP A 169 -24.29 4.01 -2.75
C ASP A 169 -24.61 3.43 -1.36
N ASP A 170 -25.22 2.27 -1.33
CA ASP A 170 -25.26 1.47 -0.12
C ASP A 170 -23.90 0.82 0.08
N THR A 171 -22.98 1.56 0.67
CA THR A 171 -21.61 1.11 0.90
C THR A 171 -21.51 -0.20 1.70
N PRO A 172 -22.28 -0.41 2.79
CA PRO A 172 -22.35 -1.68 3.47
C PRO A 172 -22.72 -2.85 2.55
N GLN A 173 -23.77 -2.73 1.75
CA GLN A 173 -24.18 -3.78 0.82
C GLN A 173 -23.17 -3.97 -0.30
N ARG A 174 -22.59 -2.91 -0.82
CA ARG A 174 -21.53 -2.97 -1.84
C ARG A 174 -20.34 -3.80 -1.37
N PHE A 175 -19.82 -3.54 -0.15
CA PHE A 175 -18.70 -4.30 0.41
C PHE A 175 -19.10 -5.73 0.79
N ALA A 176 -20.32 -5.95 1.25
CA ALA A 176 -20.85 -7.30 1.45
C ALA A 176 -20.87 -8.10 0.14
N ALA A 177 -21.26 -7.46 -0.99
CA ALA A 177 -21.20 -8.06 -2.34
C ALA A 177 -19.76 -8.33 -2.80
N TYR A 178 -18.75 -7.61 -2.30
CA TYR A 178 -17.33 -7.91 -2.50
C TYR A 178 -16.81 -9.02 -1.56
N HIS A 179 -17.66 -9.68 -0.82
CA HIS A 179 -17.31 -10.72 0.17
C HIS A 179 -16.51 -10.20 1.38
N TRP A 180 -16.70 -8.96 1.77
CA TRP A 180 -16.18 -8.41 3.02
C TRP A 180 -17.07 -8.76 4.20
N HIS A 181 -16.48 -8.85 5.39
CA HIS A 181 -17.20 -8.76 6.66
C HIS A 181 -17.50 -7.29 6.94
N VAL A 182 -18.77 -6.95 7.10
CA VAL A 182 -19.21 -5.55 7.28
C VAL A 182 -19.85 -5.39 8.65
N ILE A 183 -19.40 -4.39 9.41
CA ILE A 183 -20.00 -3.96 10.67
C ILE A 183 -20.54 -2.55 10.44
N ALA A 184 -21.85 -2.43 10.29
CA ALA A 184 -22.55 -1.18 10.01
C ALA A 184 -22.96 -0.45 11.30
N ASP A 185 -23.33 0.84 11.15
CA ASP A 185 -23.96 1.68 12.18
C ASP A 185 -23.19 1.79 13.51
N ILE A 186 -21.86 1.82 13.44
CA ILE A 186 -21.02 2.07 14.62
C ILE A 186 -21.08 3.57 14.93
N ASP A 187 -21.41 3.95 16.17
CA ASP A 187 -21.19 5.31 16.63
C ASP A 187 -19.68 5.55 16.75
N GLY A 188 -19.12 6.34 15.82
CA GLY A 188 -17.69 6.66 15.74
C GLY A 188 -17.20 7.56 16.86
N HIS A 189 -18.09 8.00 17.78
CA HIS A 189 -17.78 8.77 18.99
C HIS A 189 -18.05 7.97 20.28
N ASP A 190 -18.47 6.70 20.20
CA ASP A 190 -18.59 5.78 21.34
C ASP A 190 -17.40 4.80 21.40
N PRO A 191 -16.42 5.00 22.31
CA PRO A 191 -15.25 4.11 22.40
C PRO A 191 -15.60 2.64 22.66
N LYS A 192 -16.73 2.36 23.31
CA LYS A 192 -17.15 0.97 23.59
C LYS A 192 -17.63 0.27 22.32
N GLN A 193 -18.45 0.95 21.50
CA GLN A 193 -18.89 0.40 20.22
C GLN A 193 -17.71 0.20 19.27
N ILE A 194 -16.80 1.16 19.20
CA ILE A 194 -15.58 1.08 18.39
C ILE A 194 -14.75 -0.13 18.81
N LYS A 195 -14.50 -0.30 20.10
CA LYS A 195 -13.72 -1.43 20.65
C LYS A 195 -14.34 -2.78 20.27
N ILE A 196 -15.63 -2.96 20.51
CA ILE A 196 -16.36 -4.17 20.17
C ILE A 196 -16.30 -4.45 18.66
N ALA A 197 -16.42 -3.42 17.84
CA ALA A 197 -16.33 -3.57 16.38
C ALA A 197 -14.93 -4.04 15.93
N ILE A 198 -13.86 -3.48 16.49
CA ILE A 198 -12.50 -3.91 16.20
C ILE A 198 -12.26 -5.36 16.65
N GLU A 199 -12.72 -5.74 17.84
CA GLU A 199 -12.63 -7.12 18.36
C GLU A 199 -13.32 -8.12 17.42
N LYS A 200 -14.54 -7.78 16.96
CA LYS A 200 -15.28 -8.61 15.98
C LYS A 200 -14.55 -8.71 14.65
N ALA A 201 -14.02 -7.60 14.14
CA ALA A 201 -13.27 -7.58 12.88
C ALA A 201 -12.00 -8.44 12.96
N ARG A 202 -11.25 -8.35 14.06
CA ARG A 202 -10.03 -9.15 14.28
C ARG A 202 -10.31 -10.65 14.44
N ALA A 203 -11.49 -11.02 14.83
CA ALA A 203 -11.91 -12.44 14.95
C ALA A 203 -12.22 -13.09 13.58
N VAL A 204 -12.41 -12.30 12.53
CA VAL A 204 -12.67 -12.79 11.17
C VAL A 204 -11.35 -12.95 10.42
N THR A 205 -10.98 -14.18 10.11
CA THR A 205 -9.67 -14.51 9.54
C THR A 205 -9.67 -14.79 8.03
N ASP A 206 -10.85 -14.97 7.44
CA ASP A 206 -11.03 -15.43 6.07
C ASP A 206 -11.57 -14.36 5.10
N LYS A 207 -11.84 -13.16 5.60
CA LYS A 207 -12.39 -12.02 4.86
C LYS A 207 -11.84 -10.70 5.40
N PRO A 208 -11.61 -9.69 4.55
CA PRO A 208 -11.35 -8.33 5.03
C PRO A 208 -12.58 -7.77 5.73
N SER A 209 -12.38 -6.83 6.66
CA SER A 209 -13.47 -6.20 7.42
C SER A 209 -13.61 -4.73 7.11
N LEU A 210 -14.86 -4.26 6.93
CA LEU A 210 -15.23 -2.86 6.84
C LEU A 210 -16.04 -2.46 8.08
N LEU A 211 -15.56 -1.46 8.81
CA LEU A 211 -16.23 -0.84 9.94
C LEU A 211 -16.83 0.49 9.49
N CYS A 212 -18.15 0.59 9.41
CA CYS A 212 -18.85 1.80 9.00
C CYS A 212 -19.11 2.67 10.25
N CYS A 213 -18.27 3.67 10.44
CA CYS A 213 -18.28 4.50 11.62
C CYS A 213 -19.01 5.83 11.34
N LYS A 214 -20.18 6.00 11.88
CA LYS A 214 -20.90 7.28 11.84
C LYS A 214 -20.14 8.32 12.65
N THR A 215 -19.68 9.37 11.98
CA THR A 215 -18.93 10.44 12.62
C THR A 215 -19.51 11.80 12.26
N LYS A 216 -18.94 12.83 12.88
CA LYS A 216 -19.27 14.22 12.60
C LYS A 216 -18.00 15.00 12.32
N ILE A 217 -17.86 15.50 11.07
CA ILE A 217 -16.70 16.35 10.74
C ILE A 217 -16.63 17.53 11.74
N ALA A 218 -15.41 17.93 12.14
CA ALA A 218 -15.20 18.96 13.17
C ALA A 218 -15.96 18.69 14.49
N PHE A 219 -16.07 17.42 14.91
CA PHE A 219 -16.71 17.04 16.18
C PHE A 219 -16.18 17.89 17.34
N GLY A 220 -17.08 18.41 18.18
CA GLY A 220 -16.76 19.33 19.29
C GLY A 220 -16.73 20.81 18.91
N SER A 221 -16.76 21.18 17.62
CA SER A 221 -16.88 22.56 17.19
C SER A 221 -18.34 23.03 17.28
N PRO A 222 -18.67 24.11 18.03
CA PRO A 222 -20.06 24.54 18.23
C PRO A 222 -20.75 25.00 16.93
N ASN A 223 -20.01 25.66 16.03
CA ASN A 223 -20.60 26.29 14.84
C ASN A 223 -20.26 25.58 13.52
N LEU A 224 -19.18 24.78 13.47
CA LEU A 224 -18.71 24.14 12.24
C LEU A 224 -18.84 22.61 12.24
N ALA A 225 -19.26 21.99 13.34
CA ALA A 225 -19.48 20.54 13.37
C ALA A 225 -20.57 20.12 12.36
N GLY A 226 -20.24 19.16 11.50
CA GLY A 226 -21.11 18.71 10.39
C GLY A 226 -21.11 19.62 9.16
N SER A 227 -20.27 20.66 9.12
CA SER A 227 -20.20 21.59 8.01
C SER A 227 -19.04 21.25 7.05
N HIS A 228 -19.29 21.36 5.75
CA HIS A 228 -18.24 21.25 4.71
C HIS A 228 -17.16 22.34 4.85
N GLN A 229 -17.47 23.47 5.51
CA GLN A 229 -16.50 24.55 5.75
C GLN A 229 -15.32 24.09 6.61
N ALA A 230 -15.48 23.01 7.38
CA ALA A 230 -14.40 22.40 8.15
C ALA A 230 -13.56 21.37 7.35
N HIS A 231 -13.99 21.05 6.11
CA HIS A 231 -13.29 20.06 5.30
C HIS A 231 -11.97 20.61 4.73
N GLY A 232 -10.85 20.12 5.26
CA GLY A 232 -9.51 20.54 4.81
C GLY A 232 -9.16 22.00 5.12
N ALA A 233 -9.94 22.70 5.91
CA ALA A 233 -9.77 24.09 6.28
C ALA A 233 -9.49 24.26 7.78
N ALA A 234 -8.75 25.33 8.14
CA ALA A 234 -8.58 25.72 9.52
C ALA A 234 -9.88 26.29 10.08
N LEU A 235 -10.22 25.94 11.32
CA LEU A 235 -11.43 26.45 12.00
C LEU A 235 -11.40 27.97 12.23
N GLY A 236 -10.21 28.58 12.30
CA GLY A 236 -10.02 29.97 12.65
C GLY A 236 -9.99 30.21 14.15
N GLU A 237 -9.38 31.32 14.59
CA GLU A 237 -9.09 31.59 16.00
C GLU A 237 -10.36 31.60 16.89
N LYS A 238 -11.45 32.23 16.42
CA LYS A 238 -12.71 32.30 17.16
C LYS A 238 -13.33 30.94 17.38
N GLU A 239 -13.37 30.10 16.32
CA GLU A 239 -13.96 28.77 16.40
C GLU A 239 -13.08 27.82 17.19
N ILE A 240 -11.74 27.94 17.11
CA ILE A 240 -10.82 27.19 17.97
C ILE A 240 -11.07 27.49 19.44
N ALA A 241 -11.23 28.78 19.84
CA ALA A 241 -11.54 29.14 21.19
C ALA A 241 -12.88 28.52 21.65
N ALA A 242 -13.94 28.68 20.86
CA ALA A 242 -15.24 28.08 21.15
C ALA A 242 -15.22 26.56 21.25
N THR A 243 -14.43 25.91 20.38
CA THR A 243 -14.25 24.45 20.40
C THR A 243 -13.53 23.97 21.66
N ARG A 244 -12.51 24.71 22.09
CA ARG A 244 -11.79 24.42 23.35
C ARG A 244 -12.70 24.53 24.56
N ASP A 245 -13.50 25.60 24.63
CA ASP A 245 -14.50 25.80 25.69
C ASP A 245 -15.53 24.65 25.70
N ALA A 246 -16.05 24.28 24.53
CA ALA A 246 -17.03 23.18 24.40
C ALA A 246 -16.44 21.80 24.79
N LEU A 247 -15.15 21.60 24.59
CA LEU A 247 -14.44 20.38 24.96
C LEU A 247 -13.82 20.43 26.37
N ASN A 248 -14.04 21.50 27.11
CA ASN A 248 -13.44 21.76 28.45
C ASN A 248 -11.90 21.63 28.41
N TRP A 249 -11.26 22.21 27.38
CA TRP A 249 -9.82 22.16 27.19
C TRP A 249 -9.17 23.51 27.54
N ASP A 250 -8.70 23.65 28.77
CA ASP A 250 -8.18 24.89 29.32
C ASP A 250 -6.70 25.18 29.02
N TYR A 251 -5.97 24.20 28.44
CA TYR A 251 -4.54 24.36 28.21
C TYR A 251 -4.24 25.23 26.98
N PRO A 252 -3.20 26.07 27.02
CA PRO A 252 -2.77 26.87 25.87
C PRO A 252 -2.47 26.00 24.63
N PRO A 253 -2.48 26.56 23.39
CA PRO A 253 -2.09 25.85 22.17
C PRO A 253 -0.73 25.18 22.32
N PHE A 254 -0.62 23.93 21.85
CA PHE A 254 0.59 23.11 21.91
C PHE A 254 1.09 22.76 23.32
N GLN A 255 0.33 23.05 24.34
CA GLN A 255 0.61 22.58 25.69
C GLN A 255 -0.23 21.33 25.98
N ILE A 256 0.43 20.19 26.09
CA ILE A 256 -0.21 18.90 26.39
C ILE A 256 0.17 18.50 27.81
N PRO A 257 -0.80 18.16 28.68
CA PRO A 257 -0.55 17.69 30.04
C PRO A 257 0.36 16.45 30.09
N LYS A 258 1.16 16.35 31.14
CA LYS A 258 2.11 15.23 31.32
C LYS A 258 1.43 13.88 31.48
N ASP A 259 0.27 13.84 32.11
CA ASP A 259 -0.56 12.64 32.28
C ASP A 259 -1.11 12.13 30.96
N ILE A 260 -1.47 13.03 30.04
CA ILE A 260 -1.87 12.67 28.67
C ILE A 260 -0.68 12.10 27.91
N TYR A 261 0.49 12.73 27.95
CA TYR A 261 1.69 12.15 27.34
C TYR A 261 2.02 10.77 27.92
N ALA A 262 1.91 10.59 29.24
CA ALA A 262 2.17 9.31 29.88
C ALA A 262 1.15 8.23 29.49
N ALA A 263 -0.11 8.60 29.27
CA ALA A 263 -1.16 7.69 28.83
C ALA A 263 -0.99 7.25 27.37
N TRP A 264 -0.44 8.13 26.52
CA TRP A 264 -0.23 7.84 25.10
C TRP A 264 1.13 7.21 24.77
N ASP A 265 2.13 7.33 25.64
CA ASP A 265 3.50 6.86 25.39
C ASP A 265 3.53 5.34 25.16
N ALA A 266 3.69 4.94 23.91
CA ALA A 266 3.72 3.55 23.49
C ALA A 266 5.14 2.94 23.46
N ARG A 267 6.20 3.69 23.83
CA ARG A 267 7.60 3.22 23.71
C ARG A 267 7.86 1.97 24.53
N SER A 268 7.47 1.96 25.78
CA SER A 268 7.67 0.80 26.68
C SER A 268 6.82 -0.40 26.25
N LYS A 269 5.55 -0.18 25.89
CA LYS A 269 4.65 -1.22 25.37
C LYS A 269 5.19 -1.79 24.06
N GLY A 270 5.59 -0.92 23.13
CA GLY A 270 6.12 -1.32 21.83
C GLY A 270 7.41 -2.13 21.93
N SER A 271 8.38 -1.67 22.78
CA SER A 271 9.60 -2.42 23.03
C SER A 271 9.35 -3.80 23.65
N ALA A 272 8.37 -3.90 24.55
CA ALA A 272 8.04 -5.20 25.17
C ALA A 272 7.44 -6.18 24.15
N VAL A 273 6.56 -5.69 23.27
CA VAL A 273 5.96 -6.53 22.23
C VAL A 273 6.99 -6.97 21.19
N GLU A 274 7.86 -6.06 20.75
CA GLU A 274 8.94 -6.39 19.81
C GLU A 274 9.91 -7.40 20.44
N LYS A 275 10.29 -7.23 21.69
CA LYS A 275 11.14 -8.19 22.40
C LYS A 275 10.50 -9.58 22.49
N ALA A 276 9.20 -9.67 22.75
CA ALA A 276 8.49 -10.95 22.75
C ALA A 276 8.49 -11.59 21.34
N TRP A 277 8.41 -10.79 20.27
CA TRP A 277 8.59 -11.28 18.92
C TRP A 277 10.05 -11.72 18.64
N GLU A 278 11.04 -10.99 19.13
CA GLU A 278 12.46 -11.37 18.99
C GLU A 278 12.76 -12.71 19.65
N GLU A 279 12.12 -13.02 20.78
CA GLU A 279 12.26 -14.34 21.43
C GLU A 279 11.72 -15.47 20.54
N LYS A 280 10.56 -15.26 19.86
CA LYS A 280 10.04 -16.20 18.86
C LYS A 280 10.96 -16.29 17.64
N TRP A 281 11.48 -15.16 17.20
CA TRP A 281 12.40 -15.07 16.08
C TRP A 281 13.69 -15.86 16.34
N ASN A 282 14.28 -15.75 17.52
CA ASN A 282 15.49 -16.51 17.90
C ASN A 282 15.24 -18.02 17.86
N GLN A 283 14.09 -18.48 18.38
CA GLN A 283 13.70 -19.89 18.30
C GLN A 283 13.48 -20.35 16.85
N TYR A 284 12.92 -19.45 16.01
CA TYR A 284 12.74 -19.74 14.59
C TYR A 284 14.09 -19.86 13.86
N GLN A 285 15.04 -18.98 14.15
CA GLN A 285 16.40 -19.04 13.57
C GLN A 285 17.13 -20.34 13.93
N GLU A 286 17.00 -20.81 15.16
CA GLU A 286 17.61 -22.07 15.60
C GLU A 286 17.02 -23.27 14.86
N LYS A 287 15.68 -23.30 14.67
CA LYS A 287 14.98 -24.42 14.06
C LYS A 287 14.96 -24.41 12.53
N PHE A 288 14.94 -23.23 11.93
CA PHE A 288 14.76 -23.03 10.49
C PHE A 288 15.80 -22.03 9.93
N PRO A 289 17.11 -22.28 10.08
CA PRO A 289 18.16 -21.29 9.77
C PRO A 289 18.12 -20.79 8.33
N LEU A 290 17.87 -21.66 7.35
CA LEU A 290 17.81 -21.26 5.93
C LEU A 290 16.61 -20.36 5.63
N LEU A 291 15.46 -20.64 6.24
CA LEU A 291 14.27 -19.77 6.08
C LEU A 291 14.46 -18.44 6.80
N ALA A 292 15.12 -18.44 7.93
CA ALA A 292 15.42 -17.22 8.68
C ALA A 292 16.39 -16.31 7.91
N GLU A 293 17.43 -16.88 7.31
CA GLU A 293 18.37 -16.17 6.44
C GLU A 293 17.63 -15.56 5.24
N GLU A 294 16.80 -16.35 4.58
CA GLU A 294 16.00 -15.93 3.44
C GLU A 294 15.02 -14.81 3.81
N TYR A 295 14.32 -14.93 4.95
CA TYR A 295 13.43 -13.88 5.45
C TYR A 295 14.17 -12.58 5.69
N GLN A 296 15.30 -12.62 6.42
CA GLN A 296 16.10 -11.43 6.67
C GLN A 296 16.65 -10.80 5.40
N ARG A 297 17.08 -11.61 4.43
CA ARG A 297 17.55 -11.15 3.13
C ARG A 297 16.45 -10.34 2.42
N ARG A 298 15.24 -10.92 2.34
CA ARG A 298 14.10 -10.30 1.65
C ARG A 298 13.64 -9.01 2.35
N ILE A 299 13.48 -9.03 3.68
CA ILE A 299 13.07 -7.83 4.44
C ILE A 299 14.11 -6.71 4.31
N LYS A 300 15.40 -7.05 4.25
CA LYS A 300 16.48 -6.08 4.00
C LYS A 300 16.62 -5.68 2.53
N ARG A 301 15.73 -6.18 1.66
CA ARG A 301 15.73 -5.93 0.20
C ARG A 301 17.09 -6.23 -0.45
N LYS A 302 17.77 -7.28 0.00
CA LYS A 302 19.04 -7.74 -0.56
C LYS A 302 18.79 -8.84 -1.57
N LEU A 303 19.46 -8.77 -2.71
CA LEU A 303 19.49 -9.85 -3.69
C LEU A 303 20.32 -11.03 -3.15
N PRO A 304 20.12 -12.27 -3.68
CA PRO A 304 20.95 -13.42 -3.31
C PRO A 304 22.44 -13.16 -3.48
N ALA A 305 23.28 -13.76 -2.64
CA ALA A 305 24.72 -13.52 -2.65
C ALA A 305 25.40 -13.88 -4.00
N ASP A 306 24.85 -14.87 -4.69
CA ASP A 306 25.31 -15.34 -6.00
C ASP A 306 24.61 -14.68 -7.19
N TRP A 307 23.77 -13.66 -6.93
CA TRP A 307 22.99 -12.95 -7.96
C TRP A 307 23.85 -12.45 -9.11
N ALA A 308 24.92 -11.72 -8.81
CA ALA A 308 25.78 -11.12 -9.83
C ALA A 308 26.46 -12.16 -10.74
N GLU A 309 26.89 -13.30 -10.18
CA GLU A 309 27.50 -14.39 -10.94
C GLU A 309 26.48 -15.09 -11.83
N LYS A 310 25.33 -15.47 -11.26
CA LYS A 310 24.26 -16.16 -11.98
C LYS A 310 23.66 -15.30 -13.09
N THR A 311 23.38 -14.03 -12.82
CA THR A 311 22.82 -13.13 -13.84
C THR A 311 23.81 -12.85 -14.96
N LYS A 312 25.10 -12.71 -14.65
CA LYS A 312 26.15 -12.59 -15.66
C LYS A 312 26.14 -13.79 -16.61
N SER A 313 26.12 -15.01 -16.07
CA SER A 313 26.08 -16.24 -16.88
C SER A 313 24.82 -16.32 -17.75
N ILE A 314 23.65 -15.92 -17.21
CA ILE A 314 22.40 -15.88 -17.98
C ILE A 314 22.50 -14.86 -19.12
N ILE A 315 23.00 -13.65 -18.87
CA ILE A 315 23.16 -12.61 -19.89
C ILE A 315 24.15 -13.04 -20.97
N GLU A 316 25.27 -13.68 -20.62
CA GLU A 316 26.22 -14.25 -21.55
C GLU A 316 25.56 -15.30 -22.45
N SER A 317 24.65 -16.10 -21.90
CA SER A 317 23.87 -17.06 -22.68
C SER A 317 22.99 -16.37 -23.74
N PHE A 318 22.29 -15.29 -23.35
CA PHE A 318 21.50 -14.49 -24.31
C PHE A 318 22.39 -13.87 -25.41
N TYR A 319 23.56 -13.39 -25.04
CA TYR A 319 24.55 -12.86 -26.01
C TYR A 319 25.02 -13.91 -27.01
N GLN A 320 25.38 -15.12 -26.54
CA GLN A 320 25.93 -16.20 -27.38
C GLN A 320 24.88 -16.78 -28.34
N HIS A 321 23.63 -16.85 -27.95
CA HIS A 321 22.54 -17.38 -28.78
C HIS A 321 22.12 -16.42 -29.91
N GLY A 322 22.65 -15.22 -29.93
CA GLY A 322 22.38 -14.18 -30.93
C GLY A 322 20.95 -13.67 -30.93
N SER A 323 20.69 -12.58 -31.64
CA SER A 323 19.34 -12.06 -31.81
C SER A 323 18.54 -12.89 -32.81
N LYS A 324 17.80 -13.88 -32.35
CA LYS A 324 16.73 -14.44 -33.16
C LYS A 324 15.64 -13.40 -33.30
N LYS A 325 15.02 -13.28 -34.46
CA LYS A 325 13.84 -12.45 -34.68
C LYS A 325 12.71 -12.88 -33.72
N ILE A 326 12.48 -12.11 -32.68
CA ILE A 326 11.51 -12.41 -31.61
C ILE A 326 10.84 -11.14 -31.11
N ALA A 327 9.58 -11.23 -30.72
CA ALA A 327 8.93 -10.14 -30.01
C ALA A 327 9.55 -9.94 -28.62
N THR A 328 9.86 -8.70 -28.21
CA THR A 328 10.52 -8.48 -26.92
C THR A 328 9.67 -8.87 -25.72
N ARG A 329 8.32 -8.93 -25.83
CA ARG A 329 7.46 -9.55 -24.79
C ARG A 329 7.77 -11.04 -24.61
N LYS A 330 8.10 -11.78 -25.69
CA LYS A 330 8.50 -13.19 -25.62
C LYS A 330 9.93 -13.35 -25.11
N ALA A 331 10.82 -12.42 -25.47
CA ALA A 331 12.15 -12.34 -24.88
C ALA A 331 12.05 -12.10 -23.36
N SER A 332 11.16 -11.21 -22.93
CA SER A 332 10.86 -10.97 -21.50
C SER A 332 10.39 -12.24 -20.77
N GLN A 333 9.56 -13.06 -21.38
CA GLN A 333 9.15 -14.34 -20.82
C GLN A 333 10.33 -15.31 -20.66
N GLN A 334 11.22 -15.36 -21.64
CA GLN A 334 12.45 -16.18 -21.56
C GLN A 334 13.36 -15.70 -20.42
N VAL A 335 13.48 -14.39 -20.24
CA VAL A 335 14.24 -13.79 -19.14
C VAL A 335 13.59 -14.11 -17.80
N LEU A 336 12.27 -14.03 -17.69
CA LEU A 336 11.54 -14.42 -16.47
C LEU A 336 11.76 -15.90 -16.14
N ASN A 337 11.75 -16.80 -17.13
CA ASN A 337 12.08 -18.23 -16.92
C ASN A 337 13.49 -18.44 -16.34
N ALA A 338 14.43 -17.56 -16.68
CA ALA A 338 15.80 -17.65 -16.20
C ALA A 338 16.02 -16.97 -14.84
N PHE A 339 15.41 -15.81 -14.61
CA PHE A 339 15.64 -15.00 -13.39
C PHE A 339 14.70 -15.34 -12.24
N ALA A 340 13.43 -15.62 -12.52
CA ALA A 340 12.44 -15.85 -11.45
C ALA A 340 12.78 -17.04 -10.54
N PRO A 341 13.37 -18.16 -11.01
CA PRO A 341 13.82 -19.22 -10.11
C PRO A 341 14.90 -18.79 -9.10
N LEU A 342 15.63 -17.71 -9.38
CA LEU A 342 16.66 -17.17 -8.49
C LEU A 342 16.09 -16.24 -7.40
N LEU A 343 14.85 -15.74 -7.59
CA LEU A 343 14.21 -14.72 -6.77
C LEU A 343 12.83 -15.18 -6.30
N PRO A 344 12.75 -16.02 -5.28
CA PRO A 344 11.46 -16.48 -4.74
C PRO A 344 10.55 -15.34 -4.24
N GLU A 345 11.11 -14.14 -4.01
CA GLU A 345 10.37 -12.93 -3.68
C GLU A 345 9.75 -12.20 -4.88
N LEU A 346 10.01 -12.66 -6.10
CA LEU A 346 9.43 -12.05 -7.30
C LEU A 346 7.95 -12.43 -7.41
N LEU A 347 7.06 -11.46 -7.25
CA LEU A 347 5.62 -11.62 -7.29
C LEU A 347 5.06 -10.98 -8.56
N GLY A 348 4.69 -11.82 -9.53
CA GLY A 348 4.18 -11.39 -10.82
C GLY A 348 2.69 -11.18 -10.86
N GLY A 349 2.22 -10.60 -11.97
CA GLY A 349 0.79 -10.51 -12.27
C GLY A 349 0.49 -9.83 -13.58
N SER A 350 -0.80 -9.76 -13.90
CA SER A 350 -1.29 -9.06 -15.09
C SER A 350 -2.73 -8.59 -14.89
N ALA A 351 -3.08 -7.48 -15.56
CA ALA A 351 -4.45 -6.97 -15.63
C ALA A 351 -5.23 -7.70 -16.74
N ASP A 352 -5.52 -8.99 -16.52
CA ASP A 352 -6.25 -9.88 -17.42
C ASP A 352 -5.62 -10.09 -18.82
N LEU A 353 -4.31 -9.88 -18.93
CA LEU A 353 -3.56 -9.96 -20.18
C LEU A 353 -2.33 -10.92 -20.09
N THR A 354 -2.38 -11.91 -19.22
CA THR A 354 -1.24 -12.79 -18.90
C THR A 354 -0.55 -13.36 -20.14
N GLU A 355 -1.32 -13.97 -21.05
CA GLU A 355 -0.77 -14.58 -22.29
C GLU A 355 -0.31 -13.51 -23.28
N SER A 356 -1.10 -12.43 -23.43
CA SER A 356 -0.77 -11.34 -24.34
C SER A 356 0.47 -10.57 -23.90
N ASN A 357 0.66 -10.36 -22.62
CA ASN A 357 1.86 -9.73 -22.06
C ASN A 357 3.04 -10.72 -21.98
N ALA A 358 2.81 -12.03 -22.07
CA ALA A 358 3.80 -13.07 -21.79
C ALA A 358 4.48 -12.85 -20.41
N SER A 359 3.68 -12.52 -19.39
CA SER A 359 4.14 -12.11 -18.08
C SER A 359 4.24 -13.24 -17.06
N CYS A 360 3.70 -14.43 -17.35
CA CYS A 360 3.94 -15.63 -16.54
C CYS A 360 5.17 -16.40 -17.03
N TRP A 361 5.79 -17.13 -16.14
CA TRP A 361 6.93 -18.01 -16.38
C TRP A 361 6.59 -19.46 -15.99
N GLU A 362 7.43 -20.44 -16.34
CA GLU A 362 7.12 -21.87 -16.17
C GLU A 362 6.82 -22.29 -14.73
N GLY A 363 7.41 -21.61 -13.73
CA GLY A 363 7.15 -21.85 -12.32
C GLY A 363 6.06 -20.96 -11.70
N SER A 364 5.28 -20.24 -12.52
CA SER A 364 4.20 -19.40 -12.01
C SER A 364 3.09 -20.24 -11.37
N GLN A 365 2.74 -19.90 -10.15
CA GLN A 365 1.63 -20.47 -9.41
C GLN A 365 0.65 -19.35 -9.01
N VAL A 366 -0.61 -19.50 -9.40
CA VAL A 366 -1.60 -18.46 -9.15
C VAL A 366 -1.83 -18.32 -7.64
N LEU A 367 -1.70 -17.09 -7.16
CA LEU A 367 -2.04 -16.72 -5.79
C LEU A 367 -3.55 -16.55 -5.68
N THR A 368 -4.16 -17.35 -4.81
CA THR A 368 -5.60 -17.33 -4.52
C THR A 368 -5.84 -17.34 -3.01
N LYS A 369 -7.12 -17.34 -2.62
CA LYS A 369 -7.50 -17.54 -1.22
C LYS A 369 -7.00 -18.89 -0.69
N GLU A 370 -7.04 -19.93 -1.50
CA GLU A 370 -6.65 -21.30 -1.19
C GLU A 370 -5.16 -21.57 -1.35
N ASN A 371 -4.49 -20.77 -2.21
CA ASN A 371 -3.03 -20.84 -2.45
C ASN A 371 -2.35 -19.50 -2.16
N PRO A 372 -2.26 -19.08 -0.89
CA PRO A 372 -1.68 -17.79 -0.52
C PRO A 372 -0.17 -17.70 -0.76
N SER A 373 0.55 -18.82 -0.92
CA SER A 373 1.98 -18.86 -1.25
C SER A 373 2.28 -18.78 -2.75
N GLY A 374 1.26 -18.61 -3.60
CA GLY A 374 1.44 -18.41 -5.03
C GLY A 374 2.30 -17.19 -5.33
N ASN A 375 2.92 -17.18 -6.50
CA ASN A 375 3.84 -16.13 -6.94
C ASN A 375 3.35 -15.34 -8.17
N TYR A 376 2.07 -15.51 -8.55
CA TYR A 376 1.47 -14.82 -9.69
C TYR A 376 0.02 -14.43 -9.40
N ILE A 377 -0.34 -13.18 -9.64
CA ILE A 377 -1.66 -12.61 -9.33
C ILE A 377 -2.44 -12.35 -10.62
N HIS A 378 -3.63 -12.90 -10.74
CA HIS A 378 -4.62 -12.47 -11.71
C HIS A 378 -5.37 -11.24 -11.15
N TYR A 379 -4.92 -10.04 -11.52
CA TYR A 379 -5.56 -8.81 -11.06
C TYR A 379 -6.94 -8.57 -11.69
N GLY A 380 -7.25 -9.24 -12.82
CA GLY A 380 -8.39 -8.91 -13.66
C GLY A 380 -8.20 -7.56 -14.36
N VAL A 381 -9.20 -7.05 -15.05
CA VAL A 381 -9.14 -5.76 -15.74
C VAL A 381 -9.15 -4.61 -14.71
N ARG A 382 -7.99 -4.36 -14.10
CA ARG A 382 -7.79 -3.41 -12.98
C ARG A 382 -6.39 -2.80 -13.01
N GLU A 383 -6.05 -2.05 -14.06
CA GLU A 383 -4.70 -1.50 -14.25
C GLU A 383 -4.30 -0.55 -13.12
N PHE A 384 -5.23 0.30 -12.67
CA PHE A 384 -4.98 1.24 -11.59
C PHE A 384 -4.87 0.53 -10.24
N GLY A 385 -5.81 -0.36 -9.92
CA GLY A 385 -5.79 -1.17 -8.71
C GLY A 385 -4.53 -2.04 -8.63
N MET A 386 -4.16 -2.75 -9.72
CA MET A 386 -2.93 -3.52 -9.83
C MET A 386 -1.71 -2.67 -9.49
N SER A 387 -1.56 -1.53 -10.15
CA SER A 387 -0.38 -0.68 -9.98
C SER A 387 -0.28 -0.10 -8.57
N ALA A 388 -1.38 0.31 -7.97
CA ALA A 388 -1.39 0.80 -6.59
C ALA A 388 -1.22 -0.32 -5.54
N MET A 389 -1.79 -1.51 -5.78
CA MET A 389 -1.54 -2.67 -4.91
C MET A 389 -0.07 -3.10 -4.96
N MET A 390 0.58 -3.06 -6.13
CA MET A 390 2.02 -3.30 -6.26
C MET A 390 2.84 -2.29 -5.45
N ASN A 391 2.42 -1.01 -5.39
CA ASN A 391 3.05 -0.05 -4.48
C ASN A 391 2.94 -0.50 -3.02
N GLY A 392 1.78 -0.97 -2.59
CA GLY A 392 1.57 -1.50 -1.25
C GLY A 392 2.44 -2.71 -0.94
N ILE A 393 2.55 -3.66 -1.88
CA ILE A 393 3.41 -4.84 -1.77
C ILE A 393 4.89 -4.42 -1.61
N ALA A 394 5.36 -3.50 -2.45
CA ALA A 394 6.74 -3.01 -2.38
C ALA A 394 7.01 -2.24 -1.08
N LEU A 395 6.07 -1.42 -0.60
CA LEU A 395 6.16 -0.68 0.66
C LEU A 395 6.23 -1.61 1.87
N HIS A 396 5.44 -2.68 1.87
CA HIS A 396 5.48 -3.70 2.93
C HIS A 396 6.88 -4.30 3.08
N GLY A 397 7.55 -4.56 1.95
CA GLY A 397 8.85 -5.22 1.89
C GLY A 397 8.75 -6.75 1.86
N GLY A 398 9.87 -7.40 1.53
CA GLY A 398 9.97 -8.85 1.43
C GLY A 398 9.56 -9.44 0.09
N LEU A 399 8.95 -8.65 -0.80
CA LEU A 399 8.52 -9.03 -2.15
C LEU A 399 8.92 -7.97 -3.18
N ILE A 400 9.17 -8.38 -4.42
CA ILE A 400 9.42 -7.53 -5.59
C ILE A 400 8.24 -7.71 -6.55
N PRO A 401 7.29 -6.77 -6.62
CA PRO A 401 6.13 -6.91 -7.50
C PRO A 401 6.46 -6.52 -8.95
N TYR A 402 5.93 -7.29 -9.90
CA TYR A 402 5.81 -6.86 -11.29
C TYR A 402 4.41 -7.10 -11.83
N GLY A 403 3.94 -6.23 -12.74
CA GLY A 403 2.60 -6.34 -13.31
C GLY A 403 2.55 -5.94 -14.77
N GLY A 404 1.80 -6.72 -15.55
CA GLY A 404 1.67 -6.58 -16.99
C GLY A 404 0.34 -5.98 -17.42
N THR A 405 0.40 -5.09 -18.44
CA THR A 405 -0.72 -4.64 -19.25
C THR A 405 -0.20 -4.10 -20.58
N PHE A 406 -1.06 -3.62 -21.48
CA PHE A 406 -0.62 -2.94 -22.68
C PHE A 406 -0.13 -1.52 -22.37
N LEU A 407 0.83 -1.02 -23.15
CA LEU A 407 1.37 0.32 -22.90
C LEU A 407 0.30 1.42 -22.92
N VAL A 408 -0.65 1.33 -23.85
CA VAL A 408 -1.75 2.31 -23.93
C VAL A 408 -2.57 2.37 -22.63
N PHE A 409 -2.71 1.24 -21.92
CA PHE A 409 -3.48 1.18 -20.66
C PHE A 409 -2.69 1.66 -19.45
N SER A 410 -1.42 2.08 -19.65
CA SER A 410 -0.70 2.86 -18.63
C SER A 410 -1.43 4.16 -18.28
N ASP A 411 -2.28 4.68 -19.16
CA ASP A 411 -3.12 5.84 -18.89
C ASP A 411 -4.09 5.61 -17.73
N TYR A 412 -4.69 4.42 -17.62
CA TYR A 412 -5.50 4.06 -16.45
C TYR A 412 -4.67 3.98 -15.16
N ALA A 413 -3.41 3.54 -15.25
CA ALA A 413 -2.53 3.32 -14.11
C ALA A 413 -1.65 4.52 -13.73
N ARG A 414 -1.68 5.60 -14.52
CA ARG A 414 -0.71 6.68 -14.46
C ARG A 414 -0.51 7.27 -13.06
N ASN A 415 -1.58 7.46 -12.31
CA ASN A 415 -1.51 8.01 -10.97
C ASN A 415 -0.71 7.11 -10.02
N ALA A 416 -0.89 5.80 -10.07
CA ALA A 416 -0.16 4.84 -9.24
C ALA A 416 1.31 4.74 -9.66
N VAL A 417 1.60 4.76 -10.98
CA VAL A 417 2.99 4.77 -11.51
C VAL A 417 3.72 6.03 -11.03
N ARG A 418 3.06 7.18 -11.05
CA ARG A 418 3.62 8.42 -10.51
C ARG A 418 3.92 8.31 -9.02
N LEU A 419 3.03 7.72 -8.22
CA LEU A 419 3.26 7.52 -6.79
C LEU A 419 4.38 6.49 -6.52
N SER A 420 4.54 5.44 -7.34
CA SER A 420 5.71 4.55 -7.24
C SER A 420 7.01 5.33 -7.33
N ALA A 421 7.08 6.25 -8.30
CA ALA A 421 8.26 7.08 -8.54
C ALA A 421 8.49 8.12 -7.44
N LEU A 422 7.42 8.74 -6.93
CA LEU A 422 7.48 9.69 -5.83
C LEU A 422 7.99 9.02 -4.54
N MET A 423 7.49 7.81 -4.24
CA MET A 423 7.89 7.01 -3.09
C MET A 423 9.19 6.21 -3.32
N LYS A 424 9.74 6.24 -4.54
CA LYS A 424 10.94 5.49 -4.95
C LYS A 424 10.82 3.98 -4.68
N GLN A 425 9.64 3.40 -4.92
CA GLN A 425 9.41 1.98 -4.67
C GLN A 425 9.84 1.12 -5.85
N GLN A 426 10.43 -0.02 -5.56
CA GLN A 426 10.82 -1.03 -6.54
C GLN A 426 9.57 -1.77 -7.04
N VAL A 427 8.99 -1.25 -8.11
CA VAL A 427 7.84 -1.83 -8.82
C VAL A 427 8.20 -1.94 -10.30
N ILE A 428 7.95 -3.08 -10.91
CA ILE A 428 8.28 -3.31 -12.33
C ILE A 428 6.99 -3.36 -13.15
N PHE A 429 6.80 -2.38 -14.01
CA PHE A 429 5.68 -2.28 -14.94
C PHE A 429 6.07 -2.89 -16.28
N VAL A 430 5.42 -3.99 -16.67
CA VAL A 430 5.64 -4.68 -17.94
C VAL A 430 4.57 -4.21 -18.93
N TYR A 431 4.92 -3.25 -19.77
CA TYR A 431 4.01 -2.65 -20.75
C TYR A 431 4.30 -3.16 -22.15
N THR A 432 3.44 -4.06 -22.66
CA THR A 432 3.59 -4.64 -24.00
C THR A 432 2.75 -3.90 -25.03
N HIS A 433 2.84 -4.30 -26.31
CA HIS A 433 2.13 -3.64 -27.41
C HIS A 433 2.54 -2.16 -27.51
N ASP A 434 3.86 -1.94 -27.62
CA ASP A 434 4.55 -0.67 -27.36
C ASP A 434 4.42 0.38 -28.47
N SER A 435 3.80 0.05 -29.60
CA SER A 435 3.79 0.94 -30.76
C SER A 435 2.69 0.60 -31.76
N ILE A 436 2.57 1.42 -32.80
CA ILE A 436 1.71 1.16 -33.95
C ILE A 436 2.04 -0.18 -34.65
N GLY A 437 3.23 -0.73 -34.43
CA GLY A 437 3.66 -2.02 -34.96
C GLY A 437 2.87 -3.23 -34.44
N LEU A 438 2.01 -3.06 -33.41
CA LEU A 438 1.10 -4.12 -32.98
C LEU A 438 0.06 -4.51 -34.03
N GLY A 439 -0.30 -3.58 -34.94
CA GLY A 439 -1.08 -3.85 -36.15
C GLY A 439 -2.60 -3.78 -35.95
N GLU A 440 -3.26 -4.94 -36.02
CA GLU A 440 -4.70 -5.10 -36.21
C GLU A 440 -5.62 -4.53 -35.11
N ASP A 441 -5.14 -4.32 -33.91
CA ASP A 441 -5.97 -3.82 -32.80
C ASP A 441 -6.41 -2.35 -32.99
N GLY A 442 -5.70 -1.61 -33.84
CA GLY A 442 -6.06 -0.25 -34.26
C GLY A 442 -5.73 0.85 -33.24
N PRO A 443 -6.21 2.08 -33.48
CA PRO A 443 -5.75 3.27 -32.76
C PRO A 443 -6.00 3.26 -31.26
N THR A 444 -7.03 2.56 -30.78
CA THR A 444 -7.37 2.47 -29.36
C THR A 444 -6.32 1.69 -28.54
N HIS A 445 -5.47 0.92 -29.23
CA HIS A 445 -4.42 0.08 -28.63
C HIS A 445 -3.00 0.47 -29.05
N GLN A 446 -2.87 1.43 -29.96
CA GLN A 446 -1.61 1.89 -30.55
C GLN A 446 -1.07 3.12 -29.82
N PRO A 447 -0.12 2.97 -28.88
CA PRO A 447 0.41 4.07 -28.11
C PRO A 447 1.29 4.97 -28.99
N ILE A 448 1.18 6.28 -28.83
CA ILE A 448 1.99 7.31 -29.50
C ILE A 448 2.76 8.16 -28.45
N GLU A 449 2.04 8.89 -27.59
CA GLU A 449 2.60 9.84 -26.63
C GLU A 449 3.10 9.20 -25.33
N HIS A 450 2.73 7.95 -25.06
CA HIS A 450 2.92 7.25 -23.77
C HIS A 450 4.39 7.18 -23.35
N ILE A 451 5.30 6.89 -24.28
CA ILE A 451 6.74 6.80 -23.98
C ILE A 451 7.27 8.14 -23.46
N ASN A 452 6.97 9.22 -24.16
CA ASN A 452 7.41 10.55 -23.77
C ASN A 452 6.77 10.97 -22.44
N SER A 453 5.49 10.68 -22.27
CA SER A 453 4.76 11.03 -21.06
C SER A 453 5.27 10.26 -19.83
N LEU A 454 5.65 9.00 -19.95
CA LEU A 454 6.26 8.23 -18.87
C LEU A 454 7.67 8.75 -18.53
N ARG A 455 8.47 9.15 -19.53
CA ARG A 455 9.81 9.73 -19.33
C ARG A 455 9.80 11.08 -18.59
N LEU A 456 8.68 11.78 -18.58
CA LEU A 456 8.51 13.03 -17.81
C LEU A 456 8.35 12.79 -16.30
N ILE A 457 8.08 11.55 -15.85
CA ILE A 457 7.91 11.24 -14.42
C ILE A 457 9.30 11.13 -13.78
N PRO A 458 9.66 12.03 -12.83
CA PRO A 458 10.94 11.92 -12.12
C PRO A 458 11.09 10.59 -11.39
N ASN A 459 12.30 10.05 -11.33
CA ASN A 459 12.65 8.78 -10.69
C ASN A 459 12.09 7.51 -11.36
N LEU A 460 11.32 7.60 -12.45
CA LEU A 460 10.87 6.45 -13.22
C LEU A 460 11.93 6.08 -14.26
N SER A 461 12.40 4.82 -14.27
CA SER A 461 13.21 4.27 -15.35
C SER A 461 12.32 3.74 -16.47
N VAL A 462 12.59 4.12 -17.71
CA VAL A 462 11.82 3.67 -18.88
C VAL A 462 12.77 2.97 -19.86
N TRP A 463 12.59 1.67 -20.03
CA TRP A 463 13.38 0.80 -20.87
C TRP A 463 12.58 0.38 -22.11
N ARG A 464 13.19 0.40 -23.28
CA ARG A 464 12.59 -0.07 -24.53
C ARG A 464 13.59 -0.92 -25.28
N PRO A 465 13.81 -2.18 -24.85
CA PRO A 465 14.79 -3.08 -25.45
C PRO A 465 14.38 -3.50 -26.88
N CYS A 466 15.36 -3.68 -27.77
CA CYS A 466 15.13 -4.07 -29.14
C CYS A 466 15.38 -5.56 -29.43
N ASP A 467 16.01 -6.28 -28.49
CA ASP A 467 16.31 -7.72 -28.64
C ASP A 467 16.30 -8.47 -27.30
N SER A 468 16.64 -9.75 -27.32
CA SER A 468 16.65 -10.60 -26.13
C SER A 468 17.73 -10.19 -25.13
N LEU A 469 18.89 -9.74 -25.60
CA LEU A 469 20.01 -9.33 -24.75
C LEU A 469 19.67 -8.02 -24.01
N GLU A 470 19.21 -7.02 -24.74
CA GLU A 470 18.75 -5.76 -24.10
C GLU A 470 17.58 -6.00 -23.15
N THR A 471 16.67 -6.93 -23.48
CA THR A 471 15.56 -7.29 -22.59
C THR A 471 16.08 -7.92 -21.30
N ALA A 472 17.08 -8.81 -21.36
CA ALA A 472 17.70 -9.41 -20.18
C ALA A 472 18.39 -8.37 -19.30
N ILE A 473 19.12 -7.44 -19.92
CA ILE A 473 19.78 -6.33 -19.20
C ILE A 473 18.73 -5.40 -18.55
N ALA A 474 17.66 -5.07 -19.27
CA ALA A 474 16.60 -4.22 -18.75
C ALA A 474 15.92 -4.84 -17.51
N TRP A 475 15.65 -6.15 -17.52
CA TRP A 475 15.13 -6.88 -16.37
C TRP A 475 16.14 -6.92 -15.21
N GLN A 476 17.41 -7.20 -15.47
CA GLN A 476 18.45 -7.16 -14.43
C GLN A 476 18.48 -5.79 -13.74
N GLN A 477 18.54 -4.72 -14.55
CA GLN A 477 18.57 -3.35 -14.01
C GLN A 477 17.29 -2.98 -13.24
N ALA A 478 16.13 -3.46 -13.66
CA ALA A 478 14.87 -3.26 -12.94
C ALA A 478 14.85 -4.00 -11.58
N LEU A 479 15.44 -5.20 -11.52
CA LEU A 479 15.55 -5.99 -10.30
C LEU A 479 16.62 -5.47 -9.33
N GLU A 480 17.66 -4.82 -9.83
CA GLU A 480 18.75 -4.25 -9.02
C GLU A 480 18.45 -2.81 -8.54
N ARG A 481 17.52 -2.12 -9.20
CA ARG A 481 17.20 -0.74 -8.90
C ARG A 481 16.26 -0.62 -7.69
N SER A 482 16.51 0.34 -6.81
CA SER A 482 15.64 0.66 -5.67
C SER A 482 14.37 1.47 -6.03
N GLY A 483 14.19 1.90 -7.29
CA GLY A 483 13.05 2.67 -7.78
C GLY A 483 12.25 1.93 -8.85
N PRO A 484 11.13 2.50 -9.32
CA PRO A 484 10.27 1.84 -10.29
C PRO A 484 10.87 1.83 -11.70
N SER A 485 10.52 0.80 -12.46
CA SER A 485 10.93 0.62 -13.85
C SER A 485 9.74 0.26 -14.74
N CYS A 486 9.67 0.85 -15.94
CA CYS A 486 8.77 0.43 -17.01
C CYS A 486 9.57 -0.27 -18.09
N LEU A 487 9.16 -1.48 -18.46
CA LEU A 487 9.69 -2.25 -19.57
C LEU A 487 8.68 -2.19 -20.73
N LEU A 488 9.02 -1.47 -21.79
CA LEU A 488 8.17 -1.26 -22.95
C LEU A 488 8.52 -2.29 -24.04
N LEU A 489 7.61 -3.21 -24.30
CA LEU A 489 7.89 -4.44 -25.06
C LEU A 489 7.01 -4.56 -26.29
N THR A 490 7.56 -5.06 -27.37
CA THR A 490 6.86 -5.24 -28.64
C THR A 490 5.91 -6.43 -28.62
N ARG A 491 4.80 -6.32 -29.36
CA ARG A 491 3.96 -7.46 -29.74
C ARG A 491 4.55 -8.21 -30.94
N GLN A 492 4.98 -7.47 -31.95
CA GLN A 492 5.59 -7.98 -33.17
C GLN A 492 7.04 -8.44 -32.92
N ALA A 493 7.50 -9.35 -33.75
CA ALA A 493 8.91 -9.74 -33.75
C ALA A 493 9.77 -8.64 -34.41
N LEU A 494 10.91 -8.38 -33.85
CA LEU A 494 11.91 -7.43 -34.33
C LEU A 494 13.05 -8.15 -35.03
#